data_e69b1b8446332fdf7cedff3d05a8eb78
#
_entry.id   e69b1b8446332fdf7cedff3d05a8eb78
#
_cell.length_a   1.000
_cell.length_b   1.000
_cell.length_c   1.000
_cell.angle_alpha   90.00
_cell.angle_beta   90.00
_cell.angle_gamma   90.00
#
_symmetry.space_group_name_H-M   'P 1'
#
loop_
_entity.id
_entity.type
_entity.pdbx_description
1 polymer ?
#
loop_
_entity_poly.entity_id
_entity_poly.type
_entity_poly.pdbx_seq_one_letter_code
_entity_poly.pdbx_strand_id
1 'polypeptide(L)'
;MGKVTGFKEFSREVEPYRPAKSRVLDFKEIYTDHDDKLLNTQAARCMNCGVPFCQSGEGCPVYNLIPEWNDLVYNEQWEDAFDRLFKTNNFREVTGRVCQAVCEGACVLGITETPVAIKNLEFAIADKGIKSGWLKPKVPEVRTNRKIAIVGSGPAGLSAAQQLNSVGHTVEVYERSDRIGGLMMYGIPNMKLDKSILDMRIEIMEKEGIVFHTNTDIGAPNSPSLENLINENDSVLLTTGATKPRDLAIPGREGDGVHFAMEFLGKNTKSLLDSKLKNNNFISAKDKNVIVIGGGDTGNDCLGTSLRHKCKSLLNFEIMPELPKDRADNNPWPLFPRIHTVDYGHEESIEVLGKDPREYSISGKEFLRDDSGKLIGIKTIMVDSAFKEIKGTEKTWKA
;
A
#
# COMPACT_ATOMS: atom_id res chain seq x y z
N MET A 1 -24.90 -16.27 -6.80
CA MET A 1 -23.92 -16.61 -7.87
C MET A 1 -24.15 -15.65 -9.01
N GLY A 2 -23.12 -14.93 -9.44
CA GLY A 2 -23.20 -14.05 -10.59
C GLY A 2 -23.81 -14.75 -11.80
N LYS A 3 -23.29 -14.62 -12.99
CA LYS A 3 -23.78 -15.35 -14.15
C LYS A 3 -23.08 -16.71 -14.24
N VAL A 4 -23.81 -17.82 -14.30
CA VAL A 4 -23.25 -19.20 -14.34
C VAL A 4 -22.18 -19.38 -15.42
N THR A 5 -22.34 -18.70 -16.56
CA THR A 5 -21.42 -18.76 -17.72
C THR A 5 -20.56 -17.49 -17.86
N GLY A 6 -20.64 -16.55 -16.91
CA GLY A 6 -20.02 -15.23 -17.04
C GLY A 6 -18.49 -15.28 -17.27
N PHE A 7 -17.78 -16.21 -16.62
CA PHE A 7 -16.35 -16.42 -16.82
C PHE A 7 -15.96 -16.91 -18.23
N LYS A 8 -16.91 -17.47 -18.99
CA LYS A 8 -16.72 -17.88 -20.39
C LYS A 8 -17.12 -16.79 -21.37
N GLU A 9 -18.01 -15.89 -20.97
CA GLU A 9 -18.58 -14.86 -21.85
C GLU A 9 -17.80 -13.56 -21.80
N PHE A 10 -17.22 -13.23 -20.65
CA PHE A 10 -16.51 -11.98 -20.42
C PHE A 10 -15.03 -12.24 -20.15
N SER A 11 -14.15 -11.55 -20.88
CA SER A 11 -12.72 -11.51 -20.57
C SER A 11 -12.46 -10.75 -19.28
N ARG A 12 -11.28 -10.99 -18.66
CA ARG A 12 -10.84 -10.17 -17.52
C ARG A 12 -10.48 -8.78 -18.03
N GLU A 13 -11.09 -7.79 -17.44
CA GLU A 13 -10.76 -6.39 -17.61
C GLU A 13 -10.65 -5.72 -16.24
N VAL A 14 -9.79 -4.73 -16.11
CA VAL A 14 -9.65 -3.89 -14.92
C VAL A 14 -9.79 -2.42 -15.34
N GLU A 15 -10.33 -1.61 -14.45
CA GLU A 15 -10.38 -0.17 -14.69
C GLU A 15 -8.96 0.38 -14.86
N PRO A 16 -8.70 1.15 -15.91
CA PRO A 16 -7.36 1.67 -16.18
C PRO A 16 -6.98 2.73 -15.16
N TYR A 17 -5.70 2.94 -14.98
CA TYR A 17 -5.21 4.15 -14.33
C TYR A 17 -5.35 5.36 -15.26
N ARG A 18 -5.37 6.56 -14.69
CA ARG A 18 -5.22 7.81 -15.43
C ARG A 18 -3.97 7.72 -16.32
N PRO A 19 -4.00 8.30 -17.55
CA PRO A 19 -2.84 8.23 -18.47
C PRO A 19 -1.54 8.67 -17.79
N ALA A 20 -0.47 7.90 -17.91
CA ALA A 20 0.79 8.11 -17.19
C ALA A 20 1.36 9.52 -17.39
N LYS A 21 1.36 10.04 -18.63
CA LYS A 21 1.84 11.40 -18.95
C LYS A 21 1.09 12.53 -18.20
N SER A 22 -0.19 12.32 -17.90
CA SER A 22 -0.98 13.32 -17.18
C SER A 22 -0.91 13.15 -15.67
N ARG A 23 -0.94 11.91 -15.17
CA ARG A 23 -0.96 11.66 -13.73
C ARG A 23 0.36 11.98 -13.03
N VAL A 24 1.50 11.94 -13.73
CA VAL A 24 2.81 12.36 -13.19
C VAL A 24 2.95 13.87 -12.94
N LEU A 25 2.00 14.67 -13.42
CA LEU A 25 2.02 16.11 -13.26
C LEU A 25 1.40 16.58 -11.93
N ASP A 26 0.76 15.68 -11.20
CA ASP A 26 0.10 15.97 -9.94
C ASP A 26 0.28 14.84 -8.90
N PHE A 27 -0.22 15.07 -7.67
CA PHE A 27 -0.24 14.09 -6.58
C PHE A 27 -1.64 13.57 -6.28
N LYS A 28 -2.61 13.75 -7.20
CA LYS A 28 -3.95 13.16 -7.09
C LYS A 28 -3.88 11.65 -7.32
N GLU A 29 -4.89 10.92 -6.85
CA GLU A 29 -4.96 9.47 -7.06
C GLU A 29 -4.80 9.10 -8.54
N ILE A 30 -4.12 7.98 -8.76
CA ILE A 30 -3.83 7.48 -10.11
C ILE A 30 -5.05 6.82 -10.78
N TYR A 31 -6.09 6.57 -10.02
CA TYR A 31 -7.31 5.86 -10.46
C TYR A 31 -8.21 6.73 -11.33
N THR A 32 -9.01 6.08 -12.17
CA THR A 32 -10.11 6.69 -12.93
C THR A 32 -11.43 6.56 -12.17
N ASP A 33 -12.45 7.24 -12.64
CA ASP A 33 -13.82 7.01 -12.17
C ASP A 33 -14.29 5.59 -12.53
N HIS A 34 -15.18 5.04 -11.71
CA HIS A 34 -15.70 3.68 -11.88
C HIS A 34 -16.70 3.56 -13.03
N ASP A 35 -16.56 2.48 -13.81
CA ASP A 35 -17.50 2.07 -14.85
C ASP A 35 -18.39 0.93 -14.32
N ASP A 36 -19.61 1.25 -13.92
CA ASP A 36 -20.57 0.28 -13.35
C ASP A 36 -20.86 -0.89 -14.30
N LYS A 37 -20.86 -0.66 -15.63
CA LYS A 37 -21.10 -1.71 -16.62
C LYS A 37 -19.91 -2.68 -16.69
N LEU A 38 -18.70 -2.17 -16.71
CA LEU A 38 -17.49 -2.98 -16.66
C LEU A 38 -17.48 -3.81 -15.37
N LEU A 39 -17.70 -3.17 -14.23
CA LEU A 39 -17.69 -3.84 -12.92
C LEU A 39 -18.74 -4.93 -12.80
N ASN A 40 -19.95 -4.71 -13.33
CA ASN A 40 -21.00 -5.73 -13.39
C ASN A 40 -20.54 -6.97 -14.18
N THR A 41 -19.93 -6.77 -15.38
CA THR A 41 -19.39 -7.90 -16.16
C THR A 41 -18.24 -8.62 -15.46
N GLN A 42 -17.38 -7.88 -14.75
CA GLN A 42 -16.28 -8.50 -13.98
C GLN A 42 -16.81 -9.28 -12.77
N ALA A 43 -17.82 -8.80 -12.08
CA ALA A 43 -18.50 -9.52 -11.00
C ALA A 43 -19.16 -10.81 -11.51
N ALA A 44 -19.76 -10.77 -12.72
CA ALA A 44 -20.35 -11.94 -13.38
C ALA A 44 -19.37 -13.09 -13.59
N ARG A 45 -18.05 -12.82 -13.66
CA ARG A 45 -17.01 -13.84 -13.85
C ARG A 45 -16.78 -14.73 -12.64
N CYS A 46 -17.33 -14.38 -11.47
CA CYS A 46 -17.20 -15.19 -10.27
C CYS A 46 -18.04 -16.48 -10.38
N MET A 47 -17.36 -17.65 -10.36
CA MET A 47 -18.03 -18.96 -10.44
C MET A 47 -18.75 -19.37 -9.15
N ASN A 48 -18.56 -18.63 -8.05
CA ASN A 48 -19.02 -19.05 -6.73
C ASN A 48 -18.64 -20.53 -6.43
N CYS A 49 -17.36 -20.85 -6.64
CA CYS A 49 -16.84 -22.21 -6.46
C CYS A 49 -16.99 -22.62 -5.00
N GLY A 50 -17.71 -23.68 -4.68
CA GLY A 50 -18.09 -24.12 -3.30
C GLY A 50 -16.94 -24.15 -2.27
N VAL A 51 -15.67 -24.21 -2.71
CA VAL A 51 -14.47 -24.02 -1.88
C VAL A 51 -13.68 -22.83 -2.44
N PRO A 52 -14.01 -21.61 -2.02
CA PRO A 52 -13.41 -20.40 -2.58
C PRO A 52 -12.03 -20.12 -1.97
N PHE A 53 -10.97 -20.53 -2.64
CA PHE A 53 -9.59 -20.27 -2.20
C PHE A 53 -9.27 -18.76 -2.08
N CYS A 54 -9.97 -17.91 -2.81
CA CYS A 54 -9.83 -16.46 -2.69
C CYS A 54 -10.11 -15.92 -1.29
N GLN A 55 -10.92 -16.61 -0.47
CA GLN A 55 -11.22 -16.25 0.91
C GLN A 55 -10.65 -17.28 1.93
N SER A 56 -9.61 -18.00 1.55
CA SER A 56 -8.89 -18.96 2.42
C SER A 56 -7.58 -18.36 2.94
N GLY A 57 -6.82 -19.11 3.72
CA GLY A 57 -5.48 -18.74 4.18
C GLY A 57 -4.46 -18.50 3.05
N GLU A 58 -4.66 -19.10 1.89
CA GLU A 58 -3.84 -18.87 0.69
C GLU A 58 -4.30 -17.63 -0.12
N GLY A 59 -5.50 -17.13 0.16
CA GLY A 59 -6.11 -15.96 -0.46
C GLY A 59 -6.14 -14.75 0.46
N CYS A 60 -7.35 -14.22 0.70
CA CYS A 60 -7.52 -13.02 1.53
C CYS A 60 -7.24 -13.30 3.01
N PRO A 61 -6.23 -12.67 3.64
CA PRO A 61 -5.87 -12.94 5.04
C PRO A 61 -6.92 -12.48 6.06
N VAL A 62 -7.88 -11.65 5.65
CA VAL A 62 -9.03 -11.27 6.48
C VAL A 62 -10.31 -12.03 6.11
N TYR A 63 -10.19 -13.07 5.28
CA TYR A 63 -11.29 -13.96 4.88
C TYR A 63 -12.50 -13.21 4.31
N ASN A 64 -12.26 -12.23 3.46
CA ASN A 64 -13.32 -11.46 2.79
C ASN A 64 -14.30 -12.37 2.05
N LEU A 65 -15.61 -12.08 2.17
CA LEU A 65 -16.70 -12.86 1.58
C LEU A 65 -16.85 -12.57 0.07
N ILE A 66 -15.79 -12.84 -0.68
CA ILE A 66 -15.61 -12.41 -2.07
C ILE A 66 -16.69 -12.91 -3.03
N PRO A 67 -17.07 -14.21 -3.05
CA PRO A 67 -18.12 -14.67 -3.93
C PRO A 67 -19.48 -14.00 -3.68
N GLU A 68 -19.77 -13.70 -2.40
CA GLU A 68 -21.04 -13.11 -2.02
C GLU A 68 -21.18 -11.67 -2.52
N TRP A 69 -20.16 -10.83 -2.32
CA TRP A 69 -20.24 -9.46 -2.85
C TRP A 69 -20.19 -9.40 -4.37
N ASN A 70 -19.48 -10.33 -5.04
CA ASN A 70 -19.48 -10.39 -6.49
C ASN A 70 -20.89 -10.70 -7.04
N ASP A 71 -21.62 -11.59 -6.38
CA ASP A 71 -23.02 -11.88 -6.72
C ASP A 71 -23.90 -10.63 -6.54
N LEU A 72 -23.73 -9.93 -5.42
CA LEU A 72 -24.49 -8.71 -5.14
C LEU A 72 -24.19 -7.60 -6.14
N VAL A 73 -22.93 -7.40 -6.53
CA VAL A 73 -22.54 -6.42 -7.56
C VAL A 73 -23.14 -6.80 -8.91
N TYR A 74 -23.09 -8.06 -9.30
CA TYR A 74 -23.70 -8.52 -10.55
C TYR A 74 -25.21 -8.26 -10.60
N ASN A 75 -25.89 -8.39 -9.46
CA ASN A 75 -27.32 -8.12 -9.33
C ASN A 75 -27.64 -6.64 -9.00
N GLU A 76 -26.66 -5.73 -9.15
CA GLU A 76 -26.78 -4.30 -8.89
C GLU A 76 -27.15 -3.93 -7.44
N GLN A 77 -26.96 -4.86 -6.49
CA GLN A 77 -27.24 -4.70 -5.06
C GLN A 77 -26.00 -4.13 -4.34
N TRP A 78 -25.62 -2.91 -4.70
CA TRP A 78 -24.37 -2.29 -4.26
C TRP A 78 -24.30 -2.00 -2.75
N GLU A 79 -25.41 -1.59 -2.14
CA GLU A 79 -25.48 -1.33 -0.70
C GLU A 79 -25.30 -2.63 0.09
N ASP A 80 -25.96 -3.72 -0.34
CA ASP A 80 -25.76 -5.04 0.25
C ASP A 80 -24.33 -5.56 0.08
N ALA A 81 -23.71 -5.30 -1.10
CA ALA A 81 -22.30 -5.62 -1.36
C ALA A 81 -21.37 -4.83 -0.41
N PHE A 82 -21.68 -3.55 -0.19
CA PHE A 82 -20.95 -2.72 0.75
C PHE A 82 -21.06 -3.25 2.17
N ASP A 83 -22.23 -3.59 2.65
CA ASP A 83 -22.42 -4.16 3.98
C ASP A 83 -21.76 -5.55 4.11
N ARG A 84 -21.80 -6.35 3.05
CA ARG A 84 -21.14 -7.66 3.02
C ARG A 84 -19.63 -7.53 3.14
N LEU A 85 -19.02 -6.60 2.43
CA LEU A 85 -17.59 -6.31 2.51
C LEU A 85 -17.19 -5.82 3.92
N PHE A 86 -18.09 -5.10 4.62
CA PHE A 86 -17.83 -4.57 5.96
C PHE A 86 -17.79 -5.63 7.07
N LYS A 87 -18.28 -6.82 6.82
CA LYS A 87 -18.31 -7.87 7.85
C LYS A 87 -16.92 -8.36 8.23
N THR A 88 -15.99 -8.35 7.29
CA THR A 88 -14.65 -8.91 7.46
C THR A 88 -13.54 -7.89 7.32
N ASN A 89 -13.80 -6.75 6.68
CA ASN A 89 -12.80 -5.72 6.42
C ASN A 89 -13.34 -4.34 6.80
N ASN A 90 -12.81 -3.75 7.85
CA ASN A 90 -13.23 -2.42 8.30
C ASN A 90 -12.46 -1.25 7.65
N PHE A 91 -11.43 -1.51 6.81
CA PHE A 91 -10.65 -0.50 6.07
C PHE A 91 -10.62 -0.76 4.56
N ARG A 92 -11.75 -1.13 3.99
CA ARG A 92 -11.89 -1.50 2.59
C ARG A 92 -11.56 -0.37 1.61
N GLU A 93 -11.77 0.88 1.97
CA GLU A 93 -11.40 2.04 1.17
C GLU A 93 -9.87 2.16 1.03
N VAL A 94 -9.12 1.65 2.00
CA VAL A 94 -7.67 1.56 1.95
C VAL A 94 -7.23 0.30 1.21
N THR A 95 -7.76 -0.88 1.59
CA THR A 95 -7.32 -2.16 1.00
C THR A 95 -7.66 -2.26 -0.49
N GLY A 96 -8.80 -1.75 -0.94
CA GLY A 96 -9.16 -1.67 -2.36
C GLY A 96 -8.12 -0.91 -3.19
N ARG A 97 -7.45 0.08 -2.60
CA ARG A 97 -6.39 0.88 -3.25
C ARG A 97 -5.02 0.23 -3.19
N VAL A 98 -4.61 -0.29 -2.02
CA VAL A 98 -3.20 -0.59 -1.76
C VAL A 98 -2.89 -2.09 -1.60
N CYS A 99 -3.89 -2.97 -1.51
CA CYS A 99 -3.68 -4.40 -1.37
C CYS A 99 -3.04 -4.99 -2.63
N GLN A 100 -2.13 -5.97 -2.44
CA GLN A 100 -1.51 -6.71 -3.55
C GLN A 100 -2.47 -7.73 -4.21
N ALA A 101 -3.69 -7.88 -3.69
CA ALA A 101 -4.71 -8.78 -4.22
C ALA A 101 -4.28 -10.27 -4.26
N VAL A 102 -3.73 -10.78 -3.16
CA VAL A 102 -3.35 -12.20 -3.03
C VAL A 102 -4.54 -13.14 -3.30
N CYS A 103 -5.76 -12.67 -3.03
CA CYS A 103 -7.01 -13.36 -3.36
C CYS A 103 -7.18 -13.64 -4.87
N GLU A 104 -6.71 -12.76 -5.74
CA GLU A 104 -6.73 -12.99 -7.19
C GLU A 104 -5.76 -14.10 -7.58
N GLY A 105 -4.58 -14.15 -6.96
CA GLY A 105 -3.60 -15.23 -7.15
C GLY A 105 -4.12 -16.61 -6.77
N ALA A 106 -4.99 -16.67 -5.75
CA ALA A 106 -5.62 -17.90 -5.25
C ALA A 106 -7.01 -18.16 -5.86
N CYS A 107 -7.52 -17.30 -6.75
CA CYS A 107 -8.80 -17.52 -7.41
C CYS A 107 -8.79 -18.81 -8.21
N VAL A 108 -9.79 -19.71 -7.96
CA VAL A 108 -9.91 -21.00 -8.64
C VAL A 108 -10.00 -20.85 -10.16
N LEU A 109 -10.65 -19.79 -10.64
CA LEU A 109 -10.72 -19.50 -12.07
C LEU A 109 -9.31 -19.30 -12.67
N GLY A 110 -8.35 -18.82 -11.87
CA GLY A 110 -6.95 -18.65 -12.28
C GLY A 110 -6.17 -19.93 -12.61
N ILE A 111 -6.78 -21.12 -12.44
CA ILE A 111 -6.19 -22.42 -12.84
C ILE A 111 -6.26 -22.60 -14.36
N THR A 112 -7.37 -22.21 -14.97
CA THR A 112 -7.67 -22.46 -16.39
C THR A 112 -7.87 -21.20 -17.22
N GLU A 113 -8.17 -20.08 -16.55
CA GLU A 113 -8.47 -18.79 -17.15
C GLU A 113 -7.77 -17.67 -16.37
N THR A 114 -8.01 -16.42 -16.75
CA THR A 114 -7.56 -15.27 -15.94
C THR A 114 -8.48 -15.08 -14.72
N PRO A 115 -7.93 -14.82 -13.51
CA PRO A 115 -8.72 -14.69 -12.28
C PRO A 115 -9.74 -13.55 -12.33
N VAL A 116 -10.71 -13.57 -11.43
CA VAL A 116 -11.65 -12.44 -11.24
C VAL A 116 -10.89 -11.19 -10.79
N ALA A 117 -11.31 -10.01 -11.25
CA ALA A 117 -10.74 -8.71 -10.86
C ALA A 117 -11.23 -8.27 -9.47
N ILE A 118 -10.86 -9.03 -8.44
CA ILE A 118 -11.41 -8.92 -7.07
C ILE A 118 -11.10 -7.58 -6.45
N LYS A 119 -9.84 -7.14 -6.53
CA LYS A 119 -9.40 -5.85 -5.96
C LYS A 119 -10.14 -4.67 -6.59
N ASN A 120 -10.35 -4.72 -7.90
CA ASN A 120 -11.06 -3.65 -8.61
C ASN A 120 -12.52 -3.56 -8.14
N LEU A 121 -13.19 -4.70 -7.94
CA LEU A 121 -14.53 -4.76 -7.38
C LEU A 121 -14.58 -4.27 -5.93
N GLU A 122 -13.66 -4.71 -5.07
CA GLU A 122 -13.55 -4.23 -3.68
C GLU A 122 -13.40 -2.71 -3.63
N PHE A 123 -12.51 -2.15 -4.45
CA PHE A 123 -12.28 -0.72 -4.55
C PHE A 123 -13.57 0.03 -4.96
N ALA A 124 -14.24 -0.43 -5.99
CA ALA A 124 -15.47 0.19 -6.48
C ALA A 124 -16.63 0.12 -5.47
N ILE A 125 -16.80 -1.01 -4.78
CA ILE A 125 -17.81 -1.17 -3.72
C ILE A 125 -17.56 -0.15 -2.60
N ALA A 126 -16.30 -0.02 -2.16
CA ALA A 126 -15.92 0.91 -1.10
C ALA A 126 -16.17 2.37 -1.51
N ASP A 127 -15.72 2.77 -2.69
CA ASP A 127 -15.87 4.14 -3.20
C ASP A 127 -17.34 4.50 -3.42
N LYS A 128 -18.11 3.60 -4.00
CA LYS A 128 -19.55 3.80 -4.19
C LYS A 128 -20.27 3.98 -2.86
N GLY A 129 -19.94 3.17 -1.87
CA GLY A 129 -20.51 3.30 -0.52
C GLY A 129 -20.17 4.62 0.16
N ILE A 130 -18.95 5.13 -0.02
CA ILE A 130 -18.53 6.44 0.48
C ILE A 130 -19.29 7.55 -0.24
N LYS A 131 -19.30 7.55 -1.58
CA LYS A 131 -19.99 8.56 -2.40
C LYS A 131 -21.50 8.59 -2.15
N SER A 132 -22.10 7.44 -1.87
CA SER A 132 -23.55 7.29 -1.56
C SER A 132 -23.89 7.59 -0.10
N GLY A 133 -22.89 7.85 0.76
CA GLY A 133 -23.11 8.15 2.18
C GLY A 133 -23.55 6.93 3.02
N TRP A 134 -23.29 5.71 2.56
CA TRP A 134 -23.58 4.47 3.32
C TRP A 134 -22.60 4.28 4.48
N LEU A 135 -21.40 4.81 4.36
CA LEU A 135 -20.41 4.79 5.43
C LEU A 135 -20.82 5.82 6.51
N LYS A 136 -21.39 5.32 7.61
CA LYS A 136 -21.86 6.13 8.72
C LYS A 136 -21.21 5.70 10.03
N PRO A 137 -21.03 6.61 11.00
CA PRO A 137 -20.60 6.25 12.36
C PRO A 137 -21.59 5.25 12.98
N LYS A 138 -21.05 4.20 13.60
CA LYS A 138 -21.83 3.19 14.33
C LYS A 138 -21.44 3.24 15.81
N VAL A 139 -22.15 4.07 16.57
CA VAL A 139 -21.94 4.19 18.01
C VAL A 139 -22.52 2.95 18.71
N PRO A 140 -21.76 2.24 19.56
CA PRO A 140 -22.28 1.09 20.29
C PRO A 140 -23.38 1.52 21.26
N GLU A 141 -24.48 0.77 21.31
CA GLU A 141 -25.64 1.04 22.18
C GLU A 141 -25.30 0.91 23.67
N VAL A 142 -24.40 -0.02 23.99
CA VAL A 142 -24.01 -0.34 25.37
C VAL A 142 -22.49 -0.23 25.52
N ARG A 143 -22.03 0.48 26.55
CA ARG A 143 -20.62 0.53 26.94
C ARG A 143 -20.31 -0.52 28.01
N THR A 144 -19.16 -1.20 27.83
CA THR A 144 -18.72 -2.28 28.73
C THR A 144 -18.04 -1.78 30.00
N ASN A 145 -17.79 -0.47 30.11
CA ASN A 145 -16.96 0.15 31.13
C ASN A 145 -15.50 -0.36 31.17
N ARG A 146 -15.04 -0.98 30.08
CA ARG A 146 -13.64 -1.36 29.90
C ARG A 146 -12.91 -0.30 29.10
N LYS A 147 -11.71 0.05 29.55
CA LYS A 147 -10.82 1.03 28.90
C LYS A 147 -9.65 0.32 28.23
N ILE A 148 -9.43 0.62 26.97
CA ILE A 148 -8.32 0.05 26.17
C ILE A 148 -7.46 1.18 25.64
N ALA A 149 -6.17 1.13 25.93
CA ALA A 149 -5.18 2.00 25.32
C ALA A 149 -4.51 1.28 24.14
N ILE A 150 -4.38 1.96 23.01
CA ILE A 150 -3.68 1.45 21.81
C ILE A 150 -2.52 2.37 21.51
N VAL A 151 -1.30 1.83 21.44
CA VAL A 151 -0.09 2.57 21.10
C VAL A 151 0.28 2.34 19.65
N GLY A 152 0.12 3.38 18.83
CA GLY A 152 0.31 3.38 17.39
C GLY A 152 -1.00 3.39 16.61
N SER A 153 -1.12 4.34 15.68
CA SER A 153 -2.30 4.56 14.85
C SER A 153 -2.17 4.02 13.42
N GLY A 154 -1.25 3.11 13.18
CA GLY A 154 -1.14 2.42 11.90
C GLY A 154 -2.37 1.53 11.61
N PRO A 155 -2.40 0.82 10.47
CA PRO A 155 -3.57 0.01 10.08
C PRO A 155 -3.97 -1.01 11.16
N ALA A 156 -3.01 -1.62 11.86
CA ALA A 156 -3.28 -2.57 12.94
C ALA A 156 -3.98 -1.89 14.13
N GLY A 157 -3.47 -0.72 14.56
CA GLY A 157 -4.04 0.03 15.68
C GLY A 157 -5.43 0.55 15.38
N LEU A 158 -5.64 1.14 14.21
CA LEU A 158 -6.95 1.65 13.80
C LEU A 158 -7.98 0.53 13.63
N SER A 159 -7.58 -0.61 13.04
CA SER A 159 -8.48 -1.76 12.90
C SER A 159 -8.89 -2.31 14.27
N ALA A 160 -7.95 -2.48 15.18
CA ALA A 160 -8.22 -2.90 16.54
C ALA A 160 -9.11 -1.88 17.28
N ALA A 161 -8.83 -0.58 17.14
CA ALA A 161 -9.61 0.49 17.79
C ALA A 161 -11.08 0.42 17.39
N GLN A 162 -11.37 0.30 16.09
CA GLN A 162 -12.74 0.22 15.62
C GLN A 162 -13.45 -1.05 16.09
N GLN A 163 -12.79 -2.21 16.02
CA GLN A 163 -13.36 -3.48 16.45
C GLN A 163 -13.66 -3.46 17.96
N LEU A 164 -12.73 -3.01 18.78
CA LEU A 164 -12.90 -2.93 20.23
C LEU A 164 -13.97 -1.90 20.63
N ASN A 165 -14.02 -0.75 19.95
CA ASN A 165 -15.05 0.24 20.19
C ASN A 165 -16.44 -0.27 19.78
N SER A 166 -16.55 -1.01 18.67
CA SER A 166 -17.84 -1.51 18.16
C SER A 166 -18.52 -2.49 19.12
N VAL A 167 -17.76 -3.20 19.96
CA VAL A 167 -18.30 -4.06 21.02
C VAL A 167 -18.48 -3.35 22.37
N GLY A 168 -18.32 -2.02 22.39
CA GLY A 168 -18.66 -1.17 23.53
C GLY A 168 -17.51 -0.81 24.47
N HIS A 169 -16.26 -1.17 24.16
CA HIS A 169 -15.11 -0.71 24.96
C HIS A 169 -14.85 0.79 24.72
N THR A 170 -14.31 1.47 25.73
CA THR A 170 -13.75 2.82 25.59
C THR A 170 -12.33 2.68 25.06
N VAL A 171 -12.03 3.30 23.94
CA VAL A 171 -10.74 3.13 23.26
C VAL A 171 -10.04 4.48 23.08
N GLU A 172 -8.79 4.54 23.50
CA GLU A 172 -7.89 5.66 23.29
C GLU A 172 -6.66 5.21 22.47
N VAL A 173 -6.33 5.96 21.43
CA VAL A 173 -5.22 5.67 20.52
C VAL A 173 -4.16 6.74 20.64
N TYR A 174 -2.93 6.36 20.92
CA TYR A 174 -1.78 7.24 21.09
C TYR A 174 -0.86 7.15 19.87
N GLU A 175 -0.63 8.30 19.23
CA GLU A 175 0.21 8.42 18.03
C GLU A 175 1.30 9.46 18.25
N ARG A 176 2.55 9.07 17.99
CA ARG A 176 3.70 9.96 18.12
C ARG A 176 3.76 11.06 17.06
N SER A 177 3.19 10.81 15.88
CA SER A 177 3.13 11.77 14.78
C SER A 177 2.02 12.80 14.98
N ASP A 178 2.07 13.87 14.21
CA ASP A 178 1.07 14.94 14.21
C ASP A 178 -0.25 14.56 13.50
N ARG A 179 -0.28 13.42 12.79
CA ARG A 179 -1.47 12.88 12.11
C ARG A 179 -1.60 11.38 12.35
N ILE A 180 -2.85 10.95 12.42
CA ILE A 180 -3.24 9.55 12.58
C ILE A 180 -3.09 8.80 11.26
N GLY A 181 -2.73 7.51 11.32
CA GLY A 181 -2.69 6.62 10.15
C GLY A 181 -1.36 5.88 9.95
N GLY A 182 -0.31 6.22 10.68
CA GLY A 182 1.00 5.58 10.56
C GLY A 182 1.53 5.59 9.12
N LEU A 183 1.89 4.43 8.58
CA LEU A 183 2.38 4.34 7.19
C LEU A 183 1.29 4.59 6.13
N MET A 184 0.02 4.45 6.44
CA MET A 184 -1.05 4.88 5.52
C MET A 184 -1.03 6.39 5.32
N MET A 185 -0.69 7.15 6.37
CA MET A 185 -0.56 8.62 6.30
C MET A 185 0.76 9.04 5.65
N TYR A 186 1.91 8.57 6.16
CA TYR A 186 3.21 9.10 5.79
C TYR A 186 4.10 8.15 4.96
N GLY A 187 3.74 6.87 4.83
CA GLY A 187 4.50 5.90 4.03
C GLY A 187 3.97 5.79 2.61
N ILE A 188 2.67 5.57 2.44
CA ILE A 188 2.03 5.47 1.13
C ILE A 188 1.87 6.88 0.54
N PRO A 189 2.32 7.16 -0.70
CA PRO A 189 2.20 8.48 -1.28
C PRO A 189 0.74 8.83 -1.63
N ASN A 190 0.43 10.14 -1.68
CA ASN A 190 -0.93 10.63 -1.90
C ASN A 190 -1.54 10.15 -3.22
N MET A 191 -0.72 9.99 -4.27
CA MET A 191 -1.21 9.52 -5.56
C MET A 191 -1.67 8.04 -5.54
N LYS A 192 -1.31 7.27 -4.52
CA LYS A 192 -1.80 5.88 -4.35
C LYS A 192 -2.93 5.78 -3.32
N LEU A 193 -2.94 6.66 -2.33
CA LEU A 193 -3.99 6.76 -1.31
C LEU A 193 -4.15 8.23 -0.90
N ASP A 194 -5.21 8.87 -1.36
CA ASP A 194 -5.52 10.25 -0.99
C ASP A 194 -5.80 10.35 0.52
N LYS A 195 -5.15 11.32 1.18
CA LYS A 195 -5.22 11.42 2.63
C LYS A 195 -6.58 11.87 3.14
N SER A 196 -7.39 12.50 2.30
CA SER A 196 -8.80 12.80 2.62
C SER A 196 -9.63 11.55 2.93
N ILE A 197 -9.27 10.40 2.35
CA ILE A 197 -9.90 9.10 2.66
C ILE A 197 -9.61 8.68 4.12
N LEU A 198 -8.36 8.89 4.57
CA LEU A 198 -8.00 8.62 5.97
C LEU A 198 -8.63 9.62 6.92
N ASP A 199 -8.60 10.91 6.57
CA ASP A 199 -9.19 11.97 7.39
C ASP A 199 -10.70 11.72 7.60
N MET A 200 -11.43 11.37 6.54
CA MET A 200 -12.83 10.97 6.62
C MET A 200 -13.04 9.76 7.55
N ARG A 201 -12.18 8.74 7.44
CA ARG A 201 -12.29 7.54 8.29
C ARG A 201 -12.04 7.86 9.76
N ILE A 202 -11.03 8.69 10.05
CA ILE A 202 -10.71 9.12 11.41
C ILE A 202 -11.89 9.92 12.01
N GLU A 203 -12.46 10.85 11.25
CA GLU A 203 -13.64 11.60 11.67
C GLU A 203 -14.84 10.70 12.02
N ILE A 204 -15.05 9.62 11.25
CA ILE A 204 -16.07 8.62 11.55
C ILE A 204 -15.75 7.91 12.86
N MET A 205 -14.52 7.46 13.07
CA MET A 205 -14.09 6.77 14.27
C MET A 205 -14.19 7.66 15.52
N GLU A 206 -13.89 8.96 15.39
CA GLU A 206 -14.11 9.95 16.47
C GLU A 206 -15.60 10.08 16.82
N LYS A 207 -16.48 10.15 15.82
CA LYS A 207 -17.94 10.15 16.01
C LYS A 207 -18.46 8.84 16.63
N GLU A 208 -17.78 7.72 16.42
CA GLU A 208 -18.04 6.44 17.08
C GLU A 208 -17.60 6.44 18.56
N GLY A 209 -16.83 7.44 18.99
CA GLY A 209 -16.37 7.65 20.37
C GLY A 209 -14.95 7.15 20.67
N ILE A 210 -14.13 6.93 19.63
CA ILE A 210 -12.70 6.67 19.80
C ILE A 210 -11.98 8.00 20.01
N VAL A 211 -11.05 8.05 20.96
CA VAL A 211 -10.25 9.24 21.27
C VAL A 211 -8.85 9.06 20.71
N PHE A 212 -8.35 10.07 20.00
CA PHE A 212 -7.00 10.07 19.41
C PHE A 212 -6.12 11.13 20.09
N HIS A 213 -4.91 10.71 20.47
CA HIS A 213 -3.86 11.56 21.06
C HIS A 213 -2.67 11.62 20.10
N THR A 214 -2.59 12.65 19.27
CA THR A 214 -1.44 12.89 18.38
C THR A 214 -0.30 13.57 19.13
N ASN A 215 0.91 13.58 18.54
CA ASN A 215 2.14 14.11 19.14
C ASN A 215 2.44 13.49 20.52
N THR A 216 2.03 12.23 20.73
CA THR A 216 2.17 11.53 22.01
C THR A 216 3.01 10.26 21.80
N ASP A 217 4.30 10.38 22.06
CA ASP A 217 5.27 9.28 21.94
C ASP A 217 5.43 8.58 23.29
N ILE A 218 4.78 7.44 23.45
CA ILE A 218 4.73 6.72 24.75
C ILE A 218 6.13 6.31 25.20
N GLY A 219 6.49 6.76 26.40
CA GLY A 219 7.80 6.56 27.00
C GLY A 219 8.83 7.65 26.69
N ALA A 220 8.50 8.63 25.83
CA ALA A 220 9.35 9.80 25.64
C ALA A 220 9.21 10.81 26.80
N PRO A 221 10.20 11.70 27.01
CA PRO A 221 10.08 12.79 27.98
C PRO A 221 8.82 13.62 27.72
N ASN A 222 8.07 13.94 28.79
CA ASN A 222 6.82 14.67 28.75
C ASN A 222 5.62 13.97 28.07
N SER A 223 5.73 12.67 27.81
CA SER A 223 4.64 11.80 27.35
C SER A 223 4.29 10.77 28.43
N PRO A 224 3.09 10.17 28.41
CA PRO A 224 2.77 9.08 29.31
C PRO A 224 3.76 7.92 29.18
N SER A 225 4.10 7.29 30.30
CA SER A 225 4.89 6.05 30.27
C SER A 225 3.98 4.86 29.93
N LEU A 226 4.55 3.76 29.48
CA LEU A 226 3.81 2.51 29.27
C LEU A 226 3.20 2.01 30.59
N GLU A 227 3.91 2.20 31.72
CA GLU A 227 3.43 1.83 33.05
C GLU A 227 2.17 2.64 33.44
N ASN A 228 2.14 3.94 33.14
CA ASN A 228 0.94 4.77 33.36
C ASN A 228 -0.25 4.19 32.58
N LEU A 229 -0.06 3.88 31.28
CA LEU A 229 -1.14 3.30 30.47
C LEU A 229 -1.64 1.97 31.05
N ILE A 230 -0.73 1.10 31.53
CA ILE A 230 -1.09 -0.20 32.13
C ILE A 230 -1.91 0.01 33.41
N ASN A 231 -1.57 0.99 34.23
CA ASN A 231 -2.27 1.26 35.49
C ASN A 231 -3.64 1.93 35.29
N GLU A 232 -3.83 2.68 34.20
CA GLU A 232 -5.04 3.49 33.95
C GLU A 232 -6.06 2.77 33.04
N ASN A 233 -5.68 1.64 32.42
CA ASN A 233 -6.48 0.93 31.46
C ASN A 233 -6.64 -0.55 31.84
N ASP A 234 -7.74 -1.17 31.44
CA ASP A 234 -7.96 -2.62 31.59
C ASP A 234 -7.02 -3.43 30.68
N SER A 235 -6.60 -2.86 29.54
CA SER A 235 -5.65 -3.48 28.63
C SER A 235 -4.91 -2.44 27.80
N VAL A 236 -3.66 -2.79 27.40
CA VAL A 236 -2.84 -1.98 26.50
C VAL A 236 -2.44 -2.83 25.30
N LEU A 237 -2.71 -2.33 24.10
CA LEU A 237 -2.34 -2.97 22.83
C LEU A 237 -1.19 -2.22 22.17
N LEU A 238 -0.08 -2.90 21.91
CA LEU A 238 1.06 -2.32 21.21
C LEU A 238 1.00 -2.63 19.71
N THR A 239 0.82 -1.57 18.90
CA THR A 239 0.72 -1.63 17.45
C THR A 239 1.71 -0.67 16.78
N THR A 240 2.90 -0.58 17.35
CA THR A 240 3.93 0.42 17.03
C THR A 240 4.60 0.25 15.67
N GLY A 241 4.33 -0.84 14.97
CA GLY A 241 4.94 -1.18 13.68
C GLY A 241 6.43 -1.45 13.76
N ALA A 242 7.08 -1.52 12.60
CA ALA A 242 8.53 -1.72 12.46
C ALA A 242 9.13 -0.48 11.78
N THR A 243 9.76 0.40 12.56
CA THR A 243 10.23 1.70 12.07
C THR A 243 11.75 1.78 11.88
N LYS A 244 12.51 0.74 12.29
CA LYS A 244 13.94 0.66 12.01
C LYS A 244 14.15 0.14 10.59
N PRO A 245 14.67 0.97 9.66
CA PRO A 245 14.90 0.53 8.29
C PRO A 245 16.05 -0.49 8.22
N ARG A 246 16.01 -1.35 7.19
CA ARG A 246 17.18 -2.12 6.78
C ARG A 246 18.13 -1.19 6.03
N ASP A 247 19.39 -1.17 6.41
CA ASP A 247 20.39 -0.33 5.77
C ASP A 247 21.29 -1.16 4.84
N LEU A 248 21.84 -0.50 3.83
CA LEU A 248 22.89 -1.04 2.96
C LEU A 248 24.23 -0.52 3.48
N ALA A 249 24.81 -1.25 4.43
CA ALA A 249 26.05 -0.88 5.12
C ALA A 249 27.29 -1.17 4.24
N ILE A 250 27.48 -0.39 3.17
CA ILE A 250 28.63 -0.44 2.27
C ILE A 250 29.45 0.86 2.38
N PRO A 251 30.75 0.86 1.95
CA PRO A 251 31.56 2.07 1.98
C PRO A 251 30.90 3.26 1.33
N GLY A 252 31.11 4.46 1.87
CA GLY A 252 30.54 5.72 1.36
C GLY A 252 29.07 5.94 1.71
N ARG A 253 28.49 5.09 2.62
CA ARG A 253 27.08 5.21 3.06
C ARG A 253 26.84 6.50 3.85
N GLU A 254 27.81 6.96 4.60
CA GLU A 254 27.70 8.17 5.42
C GLU A 254 27.66 9.42 4.54
N GLY A 255 26.93 10.42 5.02
CA GLY A 255 26.78 11.72 4.35
C GLY A 255 25.53 11.84 3.49
N ASP A 256 25.35 13.03 2.94
CA ASP A 256 24.15 13.41 2.21
C ASP A 256 23.99 12.65 0.88
N GLY A 257 22.75 12.56 0.42
CA GLY A 257 22.37 11.99 -0.87
C GLY A 257 21.92 10.54 -0.85
N VAL A 258 22.14 9.81 0.28
CA VAL A 258 21.62 8.45 0.47
C VAL A 258 20.57 8.46 1.59
N HIS A 259 19.31 8.25 1.21
CA HIS A 259 18.15 8.39 2.09
C HIS A 259 17.39 7.08 2.21
N PHE A 260 16.73 6.87 3.34
CA PHE A 260 15.77 5.80 3.48
C PHE A 260 14.46 6.14 2.75
N ALA A 261 13.82 5.14 2.16
CA ALA A 261 12.58 5.32 1.43
C ALA A 261 11.47 5.97 2.28
N MET A 262 11.31 5.54 3.54
CA MET A 262 10.30 6.11 4.43
C MET A 262 10.59 7.56 4.82
N GLU A 263 11.87 7.97 4.88
CA GLU A 263 12.23 9.36 5.07
C GLU A 263 11.86 10.21 3.85
N PHE A 264 12.17 9.71 2.65
CA PHE A 264 11.85 10.38 1.38
C PHE A 264 10.34 10.53 1.19
N LEU A 265 9.58 9.44 1.31
CA LEU A 265 8.13 9.42 1.12
C LEU A 265 7.41 10.19 2.23
N GLY A 266 7.83 10.03 3.49
CA GLY A 266 7.20 10.70 4.64
C GLY A 266 7.38 12.21 4.59
N LYS A 267 8.59 12.70 4.35
CA LYS A 267 8.85 14.14 4.21
C LYS A 267 8.12 14.75 3.01
N ASN A 268 8.05 14.01 1.88
CA ASN A 268 7.29 14.45 0.73
C ASN A 268 5.80 14.59 1.06
N THR A 269 5.19 13.55 1.63
CA THR A 269 3.76 13.57 1.96
C THR A 269 3.44 14.64 2.99
N LYS A 270 4.27 14.78 4.04
CA LYS A 270 4.09 15.84 5.04
C LYS A 270 4.16 17.23 4.41
N SER A 271 5.18 17.51 3.62
CA SER A 271 5.32 18.82 2.94
C SER A 271 4.18 19.08 1.95
N LEU A 272 3.70 18.02 1.26
CA LEU A 272 2.55 18.12 0.36
C LEU A 272 1.29 18.54 1.11
N LEU A 273 0.99 17.90 2.23
CA LEU A 273 -0.18 18.18 3.06
C LEU A 273 -0.09 19.55 3.75
N ASP A 274 1.06 19.90 4.29
CA ASP A 274 1.24 21.12 5.07
C ASP A 274 1.27 22.38 4.18
N SER A 275 1.81 22.29 2.96
CA SER A 275 2.14 23.48 2.16
C SER A 275 2.03 23.30 0.66
N LYS A 276 1.58 22.15 0.15
CA LYS A 276 1.65 21.79 -1.27
C LYS A 276 3.09 21.91 -1.82
N LEU A 277 4.05 21.38 -1.03
CA LEU A 277 5.50 21.40 -1.28
C LEU A 277 6.16 22.80 -1.30
N LYS A 278 5.49 23.82 -0.84
CA LYS A 278 6.02 25.21 -0.85
C LYS A 278 6.99 25.51 0.28
N ASN A 279 6.96 24.72 1.39
CA ASN A 279 7.86 24.91 2.53
C ASN A 279 9.27 24.36 2.31
N ASN A 280 9.52 23.63 1.22
CA ASN A 280 10.78 22.96 0.88
C ASN A 280 11.29 21.96 1.94
N ASN A 281 10.45 21.53 2.90
CA ASN A 281 10.81 20.59 3.95
C ASN A 281 10.67 19.13 3.48
N PHE A 282 11.25 18.82 2.32
CA PHE A 282 11.26 17.48 1.74
C PHE A 282 12.56 17.23 0.97
N ILE A 283 12.85 15.95 0.73
CA ILE A 283 14.00 15.54 -0.07
C ILE A 283 13.62 15.68 -1.55
N SER A 284 14.21 16.66 -2.24
CA SER A 284 13.88 16.92 -3.64
C SER A 284 14.70 16.06 -4.60
N ALA A 285 14.01 15.33 -5.48
CA ALA A 285 14.62 14.61 -6.61
C ALA A 285 14.72 15.46 -7.89
N LYS A 286 14.30 16.73 -7.84
CA LYS A 286 14.27 17.61 -9.02
C LYS A 286 15.67 17.75 -9.65
N ASP A 287 15.73 17.56 -10.96
CA ASP A 287 16.95 17.68 -11.78
C ASP A 287 18.09 16.73 -11.34
N LYS A 288 17.81 15.69 -10.53
CA LYS A 288 18.78 14.71 -10.04
C LYS A 288 18.72 13.41 -10.82
N ASN A 289 19.85 12.71 -10.88
CA ASN A 289 19.87 11.30 -11.21
C ASN A 289 19.48 10.52 -9.95
N VAL A 290 18.44 9.73 -10.03
CA VAL A 290 17.88 9.00 -8.88
C VAL A 290 18.10 7.51 -9.07
N ILE A 291 18.59 6.85 -8.03
CA ILE A 291 18.71 5.39 -7.97
C ILE A 291 17.89 4.92 -6.78
N VAL A 292 16.89 4.08 -7.04
CA VAL A 292 16.09 3.42 -6.00
C VAL A 292 16.66 2.01 -5.80
N ILE A 293 17.02 1.66 -4.58
CA ILE A 293 17.57 0.34 -4.25
C ILE A 293 16.48 -0.47 -3.55
N GLY A 294 16.01 -1.51 -4.23
CA GLY A 294 14.89 -2.36 -3.83
C GLY A 294 13.69 -2.24 -4.77
N GLY A 295 13.21 -3.40 -5.26
CA GLY A 295 12.16 -3.49 -6.30
C GLY A 295 10.74 -3.73 -5.79
N GLY A 296 10.49 -3.67 -4.47
CA GLY A 296 9.15 -3.85 -3.90
C GLY A 296 8.25 -2.62 -4.05
N ASP A 297 7.00 -2.71 -3.55
CA ASP A 297 5.99 -1.64 -3.63
C ASP A 297 6.49 -0.28 -3.14
N THR A 298 7.26 -0.26 -2.05
CA THR A 298 7.90 0.97 -1.54
C THR A 298 8.88 1.57 -2.54
N GLY A 299 9.64 0.73 -3.25
CA GLY A 299 10.53 1.17 -4.33
C GLY A 299 9.72 1.81 -5.46
N ASN A 300 8.64 1.17 -5.88
CA ASN A 300 7.74 1.69 -6.89
C ASN A 300 7.12 3.05 -6.49
N ASP A 301 6.75 3.22 -5.23
CA ASP A 301 6.27 4.49 -4.68
C ASP A 301 7.36 5.59 -4.73
N CYS A 302 8.62 5.23 -4.49
CA CYS A 302 9.76 6.14 -4.66
C CYS A 302 9.97 6.53 -6.14
N LEU A 303 9.78 5.60 -7.09
CA LEU A 303 9.83 5.91 -8.53
C LEU A 303 8.78 6.95 -8.90
N GLY A 304 7.51 6.68 -8.58
CA GLY A 304 6.41 7.59 -8.87
C GLY A 304 6.55 8.97 -8.24
N THR A 305 7.09 9.04 -7.01
CA THR A 305 7.36 10.31 -6.32
C THR A 305 8.51 11.07 -6.99
N SER A 306 9.58 10.38 -7.37
CA SER A 306 10.75 10.99 -8.05
C SER A 306 10.39 11.57 -9.42
N LEU A 307 9.51 10.90 -10.18
CA LEU A 307 9.01 11.41 -11.45
C LEU A 307 8.19 12.69 -11.28
N ARG A 308 7.32 12.76 -10.23
CA ARG A 308 6.56 13.96 -9.89
C ARG A 308 7.45 15.13 -9.45
N HIS A 309 8.62 14.85 -8.89
CA HIS A 309 9.65 15.85 -8.64
C HIS A 309 10.42 16.26 -9.91
N LYS A 310 10.17 15.62 -11.07
CA LYS A 310 10.89 15.85 -12.34
C LYS A 310 12.38 15.51 -12.22
N CYS A 311 12.69 14.30 -11.77
CA CYS A 311 14.06 13.80 -11.76
C CYS A 311 14.62 13.73 -13.19
N LYS A 312 15.94 13.87 -13.33
CA LYS A 312 16.63 13.87 -14.63
C LYS A 312 16.74 12.46 -15.22
N SER A 313 17.02 11.48 -14.36
CA SER A 313 17.07 10.06 -14.71
C SER A 313 16.64 9.21 -13.53
N LEU A 314 16.19 8.00 -13.81
CA LEU A 314 15.68 7.09 -12.80
C LEU A 314 16.15 5.66 -13.08
N LEU A 315 16.66 4.99 -12.05
CA LEU A 315 17.03 3.58 -12.04
C LEU A 315 16.44 2.92 -10.79
N ASN A 316 16.12 1.63 -10.92
CA ASN A 316 15.65 0.82 -9.82
C ASN A 316 16.46 -0.48 -9.76
N PHE A 317 17.23 -0.69 -8.71
CA PHE A 317 18.02 -1.90 -8.53
C PHE A 317 17.26 -2.95 -7.74
N GLU A 318 17.18 -4.14 -8.31
CA GLU A 318 16.62 -5.31 -7.66
C GLU A 318 17.72 -6.38 -7.53
N ILE A 319 17.87 -6.92 -6.30
CA ILE A 319 18.84 -7.98 -6.04
C ILE A 319 18.39 -9.33 -6.59
N MET A 320 17.07 -9.52 -6.68
CA MET A 320 16.49 -10.72 -7.27
C MET A 320 16.66 -10.73 -8.78
N PRO A 321 16.69 -11.90 -9.41
CA PRO A 321 16.61 -11.99 -10.87
C PRO A 321 15.24 -11.50 -11.37
N GLU A 322 15.19 -11.13 -12.64
CA GLU A 322 13.92 -10.82 -13.29
C GLU A 322 12.97 -12.01 -13.21
N LEU A 323 11.73 -11.75 -12.80
CA LEU A 323 10.72 -12.78 -12.68
C LEU A 323 10.23 -13.22 -14.06
N PRO A 324 9.81 -14.50 -14.23
CA PRO A 324 9.26 -15.00 -15.48
C PRO A 324 7.91 -14.34 -15.81
N LYS A 325 7.49 -14.39 -17.06
CA LYS A 325 6.18 -13.86 -17.48
C LYS A 325 5.00 -14.70 -16.97
N ASP A 326 5.22 -16.00 -16.85
CA ASP A 326 4.22 -16.97 -16.40
C ASP A 326 4.69 -17.67 -15.12
N ARG A 327 3.78 -18.32 -14.39
CA ARG A 327 4.12 -19.09 -13.19
C ARG A 327 5.16 -20.18 -13.51
N ALA A 328 6.21 -20.22 -12.73
CA ALA A 328 7.18 -21.32 -12.77
C ALA A 328 6.65 -22.57 -12.02
N ASP A 329 7.15 -23.75 -12.34
CA ASP A 329 6.75 -25.02 -11.71
C ASP A 329 6.93 -25.03 -10.19
N ASN A 330 7.91 -24.30 -9.67
CA ASN A 330 8.16 -24.14 -8.24
C ASN A 330 7.28 -23.07 -7.57
N ASN A 331 6.35 -22.46 -8.30
CA ASN A 331 5.36 -21.52 -7.80
C ASN A 331 3.93 -21.90 -8.26
N PRO A 332 3.45 -23.10 -7.90
CA PRO A 332 2.16 -23.57 -8.36
C PRO A 332 1.00 -22.79 -7.71
N TRP A 333 -0.17 -22.79 -8.38
CA TRP A 333 -1.41 -22.37 -7.75
C TRP A 333 -1.65 -23.23 -6.47
N PRO A 334 -2.20 -22.71 -5.36
CA PRO A 334 -2.78 -21.36 -5.18
C PRO A 334 -1.81 -20.28 -4.66
N LEU A 335 -0.51 -20.54 -4.62
CA LEU A 335 0.46 -19.60 -4.12
C LEU A 335 0.38 -18.25 -4.88
N PHE A 336 0.77 -17.16 -4.21
CA PHE A 336 0.86 -15.85 -4.88
C PHE A 336 1.78 -15.93 -6.11
N PRO A 337 1.35 -15.44 -7.29
CA PRO A 337 2.13 -15.59 -8.52
C PRO A 337 3.40 -14.73 -8.47
N ARG A 338 4.55 -15.37 -8.57
CA ARG A 338 5.86 -14.73 -8.73
C ARG A 338 6.15 -14.56 -10.22
N ILE A 339 5.54 -13.55 -10.82
CA ILE A 339 5.65 -13.24 -12.24
C ILE A 339 6.05 -11.79 -12.43
N HIS A 340 6.63 -11.49 -13.61
CA HIS A 340 6.97 -10.12 -13.98
C HIS A 340 5.69 -9.29 -14.12
N THR A 341 5.63 -8.18 -13.39
CA THR A 341 4.53 -7.21 -13.44
C THR A 341 5.06 -5.81 -13.68
N VAL A 342 4.26 -4.97 -14.32
CA VAL A 342 4.54 -3.54 -14.48
C VAL A 342 3.54 -2.80 -13.60
N ASP A 343 4.02 -2.16 -12.55
CA ASP A 343 3.21 -1.32 -11.67
C ASP A 343 3.29 0.14 -12.13
N TYR A 344 2.45 1.00 -11.54
CA TYR A 344 2.23 2.38 -11.98
C TYR A 344 3.50 3.22 -12.13
N GLY A 345 4.47 3.10 -11.22
CA GLY A 345 5.73 3.87 -11.29
C GLY A 345 6.66 3.39 -12.39
N HIS A 346 6.65 2.07 -12.71
CA HIS A 346 7.35 1.52 -13.86
C HIS A 346 6.75 2.05 -15.17
N GLU A 347 5.41 1.98 -15.29
CA GLU A 347 4.68 2.50 -16.45
C GLU A 347 4.96 4.00 -16.65
N GLU A 348 4.90 4.78 -15.57
CA GLU A 348 5.23 6.21 -15.60
C GLU A 348 6.67 6.47 -16.05
N SER A 349 7.63 5.67 -15.59
CA SER A 349 9.03 5.77 -16.04
C SER A 349 9.20 5.47 -17.53
N ILE A 350 8.54 4.42 -18.01
CA ILE A 350 8.57 4.06 -19.44
C ILE A 350 7.99 5.19 -20.30
N GLU A 351 6.86 5.75 -19.89
CA GLU A 351 6.18 6.82 -20.65
C GLU A 351 6.91 8.17 -20.61
N VAL A 352 7.56 8.51 -19.49
CA VAL A 352 8.20 9.81 -19.30
C VAL A 352 9.67 9.82 -19.69
N LEU A 353 10.41 8.73 -19.36
CA LEU A 353 11.86 8.62 -19.59
C LEU A 353 12.21 7.66 -20.73
N GLY A 354 11.22 7.00 -21.34
CA GLY A 354 11.40 6.15 -22.52
C GLY A 354 11.98 4.76 -22.22
N LYS A 355 12.09 4.35 -20.94
CA LYS A 355 12.62 3.03 -20.57
C LYS A 355 12.10 2.55 -19.23
N ASP A 356 12.08 1.21 -19.06
CA ASP A 356 11.91 0.57 -17.76
C ASP A 356 13.11 0.94 -16.86
N PRO A 357 12.89 1.39 -15.63
CA PRO A 357 13.99 1.79 -14.74
C PRO A 357 14.72 0.61 -14.08
N ARG A 358 14.18 -0.61 -14.19
CA ARG A 358 14.65 -1.77 -13.42
C ARG A 358 15.93 -2.38 -13.98
N GLU A 359 16.82 -2.73 -13.06
CA GLU A 359 18.06 -3.50 -13.31
C GLU A 359 18.07 -4.63 -12.28
N TYR A 360 18.17 -5.87 -12.74
CA TYR A 360 18.02 -7.07 -11.90
C TYR A 360 19.36 -7.71 -11.54
N SER A 361 19.35 -8.53 -10.49
CA SER A 361 20.53 -9.23 -9.97
C SER A 361 21.66 -8.28 -9.60
N ILE A 362 21.35 -7.09 -9.09
CA ILE A 362 22.31 -6.03 -8.79
C ILE A 362 22.52 -5.90 -7.28
N SER A 363 23.76 -5.99 -6.83
CA SER A 363 24.19 -5.71 -5.46
C SER A 363 25.09 -4.48 -5.40
N GLY A 364 24.85 -3.59 -4.44
CA GLY A 364 25.69 -2.42 -4.18
C GLY A 364 27.01 -2.78 -3.51
N LYS A 365 28.11 -2.14 -3.94
CA LYS A 365 29.45 -2.35 -3.40
C LYS A 365 29.99 -1.13 -2.66
N GLU A 366 29.73 0.06 -3.17
CA GLU A 366 30.29 1.30 -2.65
C GLU A 366 29.48 2.50 -3.17
N PHE A 367 29.16 3.45 -2.29
CA PHE A 367 28.67 4.77 -2.68
C PHE A 367 29.85 5.67 -3.01
N LEU A 368 29.86 6.20 -4.22
CA LEU A 368 30.96 7.02 -4.71
C LEU A 368 30.74 8.49 -4.36
N ARG A 369 31.74 9.10 -3.78
CA ARG A 369 31.73 10.51 -3.40
C ARG A 369 32.90 11.25 -4.04
N ASP A 370 32.71 12.54 -4.34
CA ASP A 370 33.79 13.41 -4.78
C ASP A 370 34.60 13.93 -3.56
N ASP A 371 35.65 14.71 -3.84
CA ASP A 371 36.55 15.26 -2.80
C ASP A 371 35.83 16.17 -1.79
N SER A 372 34.65 16.69 -2.14
CA SER A 372 33.81 17.47 -1.24
C SER A 372 32.87 16.61 -0.38
N GLY A 373 32.87 15.30 -0.55
CA GLY A 373 31.98 14.36 0.12
C GLY A 373 30.59 14.24 -0.51
N LYS A 374 30.33 14.91 -1.65
CA LYS A 374 29.06 14.83 -2.37
C LYS A 374 28.91 13.46 -3.05
N LEU A 375 27.71 12.87 -2.96
CA LEU A 375 27.38 11.65 -3.68
C LEU A 375 27.41 11.91 -5.20
N ILE A 376 28.14 11.07 -5.94
CA ILE A 376 28.27 11.15 -7.41
C ILE A 376 27.84 9.86 -8.08
N GLY A 377 27.62 8.76 -7.33
CA GLY A 377 27.19 7.50 -7.91
C GLY A 377 27.27 6.33 -6.94
N ILE A 378 27.06 5.15 -7.49
CA ILE A 378 27.23 3.87 -6.78
C ILE A 378 27.96 2.88 -7.70
N LYS A 379 28.89 2.13 -7.10
CA LYS A 379 29.51 0.94 -7.72
C LYS A 379 28.71 -0.28 -7.34
N THR A 380 28.38 -1.11 -8.31
CA THR A 380 27.61 -2.34 -8.14
C THR A 380 28.33 -3.53 -8.73
N ILE A 381 27.86 -4.71 -8.40
CA ILE A 381 28.25 -5.99 -9.00
C ILE A 381 27.00 -6.83 -9.25
N MET A 382 27.00 -7.67 -10.28
CA MET A 382 25.93 -8.66 -10.44
C MET A 382 26.09 -9.82 -9.47
N VAL A 383 24.96 -10.41 -9.09
CA VAL A 383 24.92 -11.60 -8.24
C VAL A 383 24.18 -12.75 -8.94
N ASP A 384 24.52 -13.97 -8.59
CA ASP A 384 23.80 -15.17 -9.03
C ASP A 384 22.54 -15.42 -8.18
N SER A 385 21.80 -16.49 -8.46
CA SER A 385 20.60 -16.88 -7.74
C SER A 385 20.83 -17.24 -6.25
N ALA A 386 22.08 -17.46 -5.84
CA ALA A 386 22.50 -17.68 -4.47
C ALA A 386 23.06 -16.39 -3.82
N PHE A 387 22.89 -15.24 -4.47
CA PHE A 387 23.43 -13.93 -4.09
C PHE A 387 24.96 -13.85 -4.00
N LYS A 388 25.67 -14.74 -4.69
CA LYS A 388 27.13 -14.69 -4.79
C LYS A 388 27.54 -13.74 -5.91
N GLU A 389 28.56 -12.93 -5.65
CA GLU A 389 29.10 -11.97 -6.60
C GLU A 389 29.70 -12.64 -7.85
N ILE A 390 29.33 -12.13 -9.02
CA ILE A 390 29.87 -12.54 -10.30
C ILE A 390 31.03 -11.61 -10.65
N LYS A 391 32.26 -12.07 -10.48
CA LYS A 391 33.49 -11.29 -10.74
C LYS A 391 33.56 -10.79 -12.18
N GLY A 392 34.01 -9.53 -12.34
CA GLY A 392 34.15 -8.91 -13.66
C GLY A 392 32.85 -8.28 -14.20
N THR A 393 31.81 -8.19 -13.35
CA THR A 393 30.54 -7.53 -13.70
C THR A 393 30.33 -6.20 -12.98
N GLU A 394 31.43 -5.65 -12.40
CA GLU A 394 31.39 -4.38 -11.71
C GLU A 394 30.97 -3.25 -12.65
N LYS A 395 30.05 -2.42 -12.19
CA LYS A 395 29.54 -1.28 -12.96
C LYS A 395 29.37 -0.07 -12.07
N THR A 396 29.68 1.10 -12.63
CA THR A 396 29.48 2.39 -11.96
C THR A 396 28.29 3.09 -12.56
N TRP A 397 27.42 3.60 -11.68
CA TRP A 397 26.22 4.34 -12.05
C TRP A 397 26.30 5.74 -11.44
N LYS A 398 25.91 6.75 -12.20
CA LYS A 398 25.85 8.14 -11.73
C LYS A 398 24.59 8.38 -10.92
N ALA A 399 24.71 9.06 -9.78
CA ALA A 399 23.61 9.50 -8.93
C ALA A 399 23.62 11.04 -8.75
#